data_18119ba024d6e5054a79a435c6ce5155
#
_entry.id   18119ba024d6e5054a79a435c6ce5155
#
_cell.length_a   1.000
_cell.length_b   1.000
_cell.length_c   1.000
_cell.angle_alpha   90.00
_cell.angle_beta   90.00
_cell.angle_gamma   90.00
#
_symmetry.space_group_name_H-M   'P 1'
#
loop_
_entity.id
_entity.type
_entity.pdbx_description
1 polymer ?
#
loop_
_entity_poly.entity_id
_entity_poly.type
_entity_poly.pdbx_seq_one_letter_code
_entity_poly.pdbx_strand_id
1 'polypeptide(L)'
;MTTNASGAHSPVRRASLKMCGDCTLCCKVYEIEDFEKKPGKTCHNVRDEGGCGVWGLHPKACQEFKCLWLKHDDMDGRWRPDHAGFVMRLEGKGTVCIDVDHDRPNAWRREPYYSQLKAWSEVMPRNEGLVLVYAPEAMYVITPMEDLPLKAPKKGDVLETGMEDTLFGRRPYARVVPAREAKRSRDTEFHFHKRVG
;
A
#
# COMPACT_ATOMS: atom_id res chain seq x y z
N MET A 1 9.85 -35.17 42.46
CA MET A 1 9.00 -34.88 41.25
C MET A 1 8.78 -33.38 41.23
N THR A 2 9.58 -32.66 40.45
CA THR A 2 9.54 -31.20 40.34
C THR A 2 9.15 -30.86 38.92
N THR A 3 7.94 -30.33 38.77
CA THR A 3 7.37 -29.89 37.49
C THR A 3 7.85 -28.46 37.18
N ASN A 4 8.72 -28.31 36.21
CA ASN A 4 9.10 -27.00 35.66
C ASN A 4 8.00 -26.49 34.73
N ALA A 5 7.31 -25.44 35.15
CA ALA A 5 6.41 -24.65 34.28
C ALA A 5 7.24 -23.65 33.48
N SER A 6 7.40 -23.93 32.18
CA SER A 6 8.00 -22.99 31.22
C SER A 6 6.99 -21.87 30.95
N GLY A 7 7.19 -20.70 31.55
CA GLY A 7 6.47 -19.49 31.24
C GLY A 7 6.83 -18.98 29.84
N ALA A 8 5.92 -19.09 28.90
CA ALA A 8 6.05 -18.46 27.57
C ALA A 8 5.99 -16.94 27.74
N HIS A 9 7.12 -16.28 27.65
CA HIS A 9 7.20 -14.82 27.56
C HIS A 9 6.72 -14.42 26.17
N SER A 10 5.52 -13.85 26.09
CA SER A 10 5.09 -13.11 24.90
C SER A 10 6.03 -11.92 24.70
N PRO A 11 6.60 -11.73 23.51
CA PRO A 11 7.47 -10.59 23.28
C PRO A 11 6.65 -9.30 23.41
N VAL A 12 6.98 -8.48 24.40
CA VAL A 12 6.46 -7.11 24.54
C VAL A 12 6.83 -6.37 23.24
N ARG A 13 5.84 -6.04 22.40
CA ARG A 13 6.06 -5.20 21.22
C ARG A 13 6.60 -3.85 21.71
N ARG A 14 7.88 -3.61 21.48
CA ARG A 14 8.45 -2.27 21.65
C ARG A 14 7.70 -1.33 20.70
N ALA A 15 7.21 -0.21 21.23
CA ALA A 15 6.64 0.84 20.39
C ALA A 15 7.71 1.32 19.39
N SER A 16 7.32 1.41 18.11
CA SER A 16 8.22 1.93 17.09
C SER A 16 8.71 3.32 17.47
N LEU A 17 10.03 3.53 17.44
CA LEU A 17 10.65 4.85 17.63
C LEU A 17 10.65 5.67 16.33
N LYS A 18 10.13 5.13 15.22
CA LYS A 18 10.05 5.82 13.93
C LYS A 18 9.04 6.95 13.99
N MET A 19 9.40 8.07 13.42
CA MET A 19 8.55 9.26 13.29
C MET A 19 8.56 9.75 11.83
N CYS A 20 7.51 10.44 11.41
CA CYS A 20 7.48 11.09 10.09
C CYS A 20 8.67 12.05 9.92
N GLY A 21 8.96 12.85 10.96
CA GLY A 21 10.05 13.82 10.92
C GLY A 21 9.87 14.81 9.78
N ASP A 22 10.86 14.84 8.90
CA ASP A 22 10.91 15.65 7.68
C ASP A 22 10.30 14.97 6.45
N CYS A 23 9.93 13.68 6.54
CA CYS A 23 9.24 12.97 5.46
C CYS A 23 7.82 13.53 5.24
N THR A 24 7.55 13.97 4.03
CA THR A 24 6.27 14.60 3.64
C THR A 24 5.61 13.95 2.43
N LEU A 25 6.06 12.74 2.03
CA LEU A 25 5.57 12.14 0.79
C LEU A 25 4.06 11.82 0.83
N CYS A 26 3.52 11.38 1.96
CA CYS A 26 2.07 11.19 2.11
C CYS A 26 1.29 12.52 1.96
N CYS A 27 1.87 13.66 2.39
CA CYS A 27 1.32 15.00 2.20
C CYS A 27 1.28 15.44 0.72
N LYS A 28 1.99 14.75 -0.16
CA LYS A 28 1.96 14.97 -1.61
C LYS A 28 1.06 13.96 -2.31
N VAL A 29 1.22 12.69 -2.01
CA VAL A 29 0.56 11.59 -2.73
C VAL A 29 -0.94 11.58 -2.51
N TYR A 30 -1.40 11.73 -1.25
CA TYR A 30 -2.83 11.61 -0.93
C TYR A 30 -3.60 12.92 -1.09
N GLU A 31 -4.91 12.82 -1.33
CA GLU A 31 -5.85 13.92 -1.18
C GLU A 31 -6.01 14.27 0.30
N ILE A 32 -6.17 15.54 0.63
CA ILE A 32 -6.51 16.02 1.97
C ILE A 32 -7.75 16.91 1.81
N GLU A 33 -8.92 16.33 2.05
CA GLU A 33 -10.21 17.00 1.80
C GLU A 33 -10.36 18.28 2.63
N ASP A 34 -9.98 18.26 3.92
CA ASP A 34 -10.03 19.41 4.81
C ASP A 34 -9.24 20.63 4.30
N PHE A 35 -8.28 20.41 3.42
CA PHE A 35 -7.44 21.44 2.83
C PHE A 35 -7.67 21.60 1.32
N GLU A 36 -8.70 20.96 0.76
CA GLU A 36 -8.98 20.91 -0.68
C GLU A 36 -7.76 20.52 -1.53
N LYS A 37 -6.82 19.81 -0.91
CA LYS A 37 -5.54 19.44 -1.50
C LYS A 37 -5.68 18.19 -2.35
N LYS A 38 -5.41 18.31 -3.64
CA LYS A 38 -5.53 17.20 -4.61
C LYS A 38 -4.35 16.24 -4.56
N PRO A 39 -4.54 14.94 -4.93
CA PRO A 39 -3.44 13.97 -5.06
C PRO A 39 -2.34 14.49 -5.98
N GLY A 40 -1.08 14.16 -5.66
CA GLY A 40 0.10 14.55 -6.44
C GLY A 40 0.56 15.99 -6.26
N LYS A 41 -0.18 16.81 -5.51
CA LYS A 41 0.24 18.16 -5.12
C LYS A 41 0.74 18.17 -3.69
N THR A 42 1.82 18.88 -3.42
CA THR A 42 2.32 19.04 -2.05
C THR A 42 1.32 19.87 -1.22
N CYS A 43 1.06 19.42 0.01
CA CYS A 43 0.22 20.16 0.95
C CYS A 43 0.87 21.53 1.27
N HIS A 44 0.06 22.59 1.30
CA HIS A 44 0.55 23.96 1.58
C HIS A 44 1.08 24.15 3.02
N ASN A 45 0.78 23.20 3.92
CA ASN A 45 1.32 23.21 5.28
C ASN A 45 2.65 22.45 5.42
N VAL A 46 3.23 21.95 4.34
CA VAL A 46 4.60 21.41 4.34
C VAL A 46 5.57 22.59 4.44
N ARG A 47 6.52 22.51 5.39
CA ARG A 47 7.56 23.51 5.57
C ARG A 47 8.70 23.30 4.57
N ASP A 48 9.42 24.35 4.24
CA ASP A 48 10.55 24.30 3.29
C ASP A 48 11.64 23.33 3.76
N GLU A 49 11.90 23.29 5.07
CA GLU A 49 12.85 22.36 5.69
C GLU A 49 12.29 20.94 5.90
N GLY A 50 11.08 20.68 5.45
CA GLY A 50 10.35 19.42 5.64
C GLY A 50 9.47 19.40 6.88
N GLY A 51 8.63 18.36 6.94
CA GLY A 51 7.66 18.18 8.03
C GLY A 51 6.40 19.03 7.88
N CYS A 52 5.47 18.84 8.81
CA CYS A 52 4.16 19.50 8.82
C CYS A 52 4.18 20.75 9.69
N GLY A 53 3.84 21.92 9.12
CA GLY A 53 3.78 23.20 9.84
C GLY A 53 2.63 23.29 10.85
N VAL A 54 1.61 22.44 10.71
CA VAL A 54 0.44 22.36 11.62
C VAL A 54 0.42 21.05 12.41
N TRP A 55 1.60 20.47 12.67
CA TRP A 55 1.70 19.22 13.42
C TRP A 55 0.98 19.32 14.77
N GLY A 56 0.17 18.31 15.09
CA GLY A 56 -0.69 18.31 16.28
C GLY A 56 -2.08 18.92 16.05
N LEU A 57 -2.22 19.83 15.09
CA LEU A 57 -3.48 20.47 14.69
C LEU A 57 -3.89 20.09 13.25
N HIS A 58 -3.14 19.22 12.60
CA HIS A 58 -3.45 18.74 11.24
C HIS A 58 -4.74 17.90 11.22
N PRO A 59 -5.38 17.74 10.06
CA PRO A 59 -6.64 16.99 9.94
C PRO A 59 -6.58 15.58 10.54
N LYS A 60 -7.71 15.11 11.05
CA LYS A 60 -7.82 13.79 11.68
C LYS A 60 -7.32 12.67 10.77
N ALA A 61 -7.65 12.73 9.48
CA ALA A 61 -7.16 11.77 8.49
C ALA A 61 -5.62 11.69 8.44
N CYS A 62 -4.94 12.82 8.52
CA CYS A 62 -3.48 12.88 8.57
C CYS A 62 -2.92 12.34 9.90
N GLN A 63 -3.62 12.57 11.04
CA GLN A 63 -3.21 12.08 12.36
C GLN A 63 -3.31 10.56 12.47
N GLU A 64 -4.36 9.99 11.89
CA GLU A 64 -4.65 8.56 11.92
C GLU A 64 -3.81 7.76 10.91
N PHE A 65 -3.41 8.40 9.81
CA PHE A 65 -2.64 7.72 8.77
C PHE A 65 -1.23 7.39 9.26
N LYS A 66 -0.86 6.11 9.15
CA LYS A 66 0.50 5.62 9.39
C LYS A 66 0.90 4.69 8.25
N CYS A 67 1.93 5.08 7.50
CA CYS A 67 2.49 4.23 6.46
C CYS A 67 3.12 2.96 7.05
N LEU A 68 3.31 1.93 6.23
CA LEU A 68 3.88 0.66 6.70
C LEU A 68 5.27 0.82 7.30
N TRP A 69 6.10 1.71 6.76
CA TRP A 69 7.41 1.98 7.34
C TRP A 69 7.34 2.43 8.80
N LEU A 70 6.35 3.26 9.16
CA LEU A 70 6.12 3.67 10.57
C LEU A 70 5.59 2.54 11.45
N LYS A 71 4.87 1.58 10.86
CA LYS A 71 4.21 0.49 11.59
C LYS A 71 5.13 -0.72 11.82
N HIS A 72 6.22 -0.85 11.05
CA HIS A 72 7.09 -2.00 11.04
C HIS A 72 8.54 -1.61 11.35
N ASP A 73 9.03 -2.00 12.50
CA ASP A 73 10.38 -1.68 12.98
C ASP A 73 11.49 -2.34 12.17
N ASP A 74 11.20 -3.51 11.60
CA ASP A 74 12.08 -4.30 10.73
C ASP A 74 12.30 -3.69 9.33
N MET A 75 11.47 -2.75 8.94
CA MET A 75 11.69 -2.00 7.69
C MET A 75 12.78 -0.94 7.88
N ASP A 76 13.89 -1.07 7.20
CA ASP A 76 15.00 -0.12 7.28
C ASP A 76 14.69 1.24 6.61
N GLY A 77 15.64 2.18 6.68
CA GLY A 77 15.48 3.54 6.16
C GLY A 77 15.29 3.64 4.65
N ARG A 78 15.64 2.60 3.87
CA ARG A 78 15.39 2.57 2.42
C ARG A 78 13.90 2.60 2.12
N TRP A 79 13.06 2.00 2.98
CA TRP A 79 11.62 1.94 2.84
C TRP A 79 10.91 3.20 3.34
N ARG A 80 11.64 4.15 3.89
CA ARG A 80 11.07 5.44 4.24
C ARG A 80 10.51 6.09 2.96
N PRO A 81 9.27 6.61 2.97
CA PRO A 81 8.58 6.99 1.73
C PRO A 81 9.33 7.98 0.84
N ASP A 82 9.97 8.99 1.42
CA ASP A 82 10.76 10.00 0.68
C ASP A 82 11.99 9.39 -0.01
N HIS A 83 12.62 8.36 0.59
CA HIS A 83 13.71 7.60 -0.02
C HIS A 83 13.19 6.63 -1.09
N ALA A 84 12.15 5.88 -0.76
CA ALA A 84 11.57 4.87 -1.64
C ALA A 84 10.93 5.48 -2.89
N GLY A 85 10.29 6.64 -2.76
CA GLY A 85 9.54 7.29 -3.83
C GLY A 85 8.09 6.79 -3.93
N PHE A 86 7.61 6.16 -2.88
CA PHE A 86 6.22 5.72 -2.75
C PHE A 86 5.84 5.57 -1.28
N VAL A 87 4.56 5.62 -1.00
CA VAL A 87 3.99 5.34 0.32
C VAL A 87 3.38 3.95 0.31
N MET A 88 3.65 3.15 1.34
CA MET A 88 3.04 1.83 1.51
C MET A 88 1.99 1.85 2.60
N ARG A 89 0.87 1.19 2.37
CA ARG A 89 -0.20 0.98 3.34
C ARG A 89 -0.79 -0.42 3.21
N LEU A 90 -1.44 -0.89 4.27
CA LEU A 90 -2.28 -2.09 4.22
C LEU A 90 -3.74 -1.70 4.02
N GLU A 91 -4.45 -2.50 3.24
CA GLU A 91 -5.88 -2.36 3.00
C GLU A 91 -6.57 -3.72 3.12
N GLY A 92 -7.78 -3.71 3.67
CA GLY A 92 -8.57 -4.91 3.84
C GLY A 92 -7.84 -6.00 4.63
N LYS A 93 -7.91 -7.24 4.16
CA LYS A 93 -7.36 -8.44 4.80
C LYS A 93 -5.87 -8.70 4.52
N GLY A 94 -5.08 -7.67 4.24
CA GLY A 94 -3.64 -7.84 4.06
C GLY A 94 -3.13 -7.47 2.67
N THR A 95 -3.89 -6.73 1.88
CA THR A 95 -3.41 -6.18 0.61
C THR A 95 -2.41 -5.06 0.88
N VAL A 96 -1.23 -5.17 0.31
CA VAL A 96 -0.20 -4.11 0.32
C VAL A 96 -0.45 -3.17 -0.85
N CYS A 97 -0.74 -1.92 -0.55
CA CYS A 97 -0.90 -0.85 -1.53
C CYS A 97 0.35 0.03 -1.58
N ILE A 98 0.85 0.28 -2.78
CA ILE A 98 2.03 1.09 -3.09
C ILE A 98 1.54 2.33 -3.82
N ASP A 99 1.47 3.46 -3.13
CA ASP A 99 1.04 4.74 -3.72
C ASP A 99 2.27 5.53 -4.16
N VAL A 100 2.49 5.59 -5.48
CA VAL A 100 3.74 6.09 -6.07
C VAL A 100 3.74 7.60 -6.17
N ASP A 101 4.90 8.21 -5.91
CA ASP A 101 5.15 9.63 -6.12
C ASP A 101 4.99 9.99 -7.60
N HIS A 102 4.19 11.02 -7.87
CA HIS A 102 3.92 11.51 -9.23
C HIS A 102 5.19 11.97 -9.96
N ASP A 103 6.19 12.47 -9.24
CA ASP A 103 7.47 12.91 -9.83
C ASP A 103 8.45 11.75 -10.03
N ARG A 104 8.16 10.59 -9.46
CA ARG A 104 9.00 9.38 -9.55
C ARG A 104 8.17 8.14 -9.94
N PRO A 105 7.46 8.14 -11.09
CA PRO A 105 6.45 7.13 -11.44
C PRO A 105 6.99 5.69 -11.47
N ASN A 106 8.27 5.52 -11.71
CA ASN A 106 8.93 4.22 -11.77
C ASN A 106 9.70 3.85 -10.48
N ALA A 107 9.52 4.58 -9.37
CA ALA A 107 10.26 4.35 -8.13
C ALA A 107 10.09 2.91 -7.62
N TRP A 108 8.90 2.35 -7.71
CA TRP A 108 8.56 1.00 -7.26
C TRP A 108 9.23 -0.12 -8.08
N ARG A 109 9.69 0.18 -9.33
CA ARG A 109 10.38 -0.78 -10.21
C ARG A 109 11.89 -0.86 -9.95
N ARG A 110 12.43 -0.01 -9.07
CA ARG A 110 13.85 -0.04 -8.73
C ARG A 110 14.15 -1.13 -7.70
N GLU A 111 15.34 -1.68 -7.76
CA GLU A 111 15.85 -2.57 -6.71
C GLU A 111 16.19 -1.78 -5.43
N PRO A 112 15.98 -2.37 -4.25
CA PRO A 112 15.49 -3.74 -3.98
C PRO A 112 13.96 -3.85 -3.92
N TYR A 113 13.22 -2.77 -4.22
CA TYR A 113 11.76 -2.71 -4.03
C TYR A 113 11.04 -3.70 -4.94
N TYR A 114 11.39 -3.73 -6.22
CA TYR A 114 10.70 -4.57 -7.19
C TYR A 114 10.80 -6.06 -6.84
N SER A 115 12.00 -6.55 -6.55
CA SER A 115 12.19 -7.93 -6.10
C SER A 115 11.39 -8.25 -4.83
N GLN A 116 11.31 -7.30 -3.90
CA GLN A 116 10.55 -7.50 -2.67
C GLN A 116 9.02 -7.52 -2.93
N LEU A 117 8.51 -6.68 -3.83
CA LEU A 117 7.11 -6.71 -4.22
C LEU A 117 6.74 -8.03 -4.89
N LYS A 118 7.63 -8.59 -5.74
CA LYS A 118 7.48 -9.92 -6.33
C LYS A 118 7.45 -11.00 -5.25
N ALA A 119 8.37 -10.99 -4.30
CA ALA A 119 8.38 -11.94 -3.19
C ALA A 119 7.11 -11.86 -2.33
N TRP A 120 6.60 -10.66 -2.05
CA TRP A 120 5.32 -10.51 -1.36
C TRP A 120 4.15 -11.05 -2.17
N SER A 121 4.15 -10.86 -3.48
CA SER A 121 3.08 -11.38 -4.34
C SER A 121 2.99 -12.91 -4.38
N GLU A 122 4.04 -13.63 -3.98
CA GLU A 122 4.02 -15.10 -3.84
C GLU A 122 3.32 -15.56 -2.56
N VAL A 123 3.40 -14.76 -1.50
CA VAL A 123 2.89 -15.15 -0.17
C VAL A 123 1.55 -14.51 0.19
N MET A 124 1.28 -13.30 -0.29
CA MET A 124 0.04 -12.55 0.01
C MET A 124 -1.25 -13.29 -0.38
N PRO A 125 -1.36 -13.97 -1.54
CA PRO A 125 -2.57 -14.67 -1.92
C PRO A 125 -3.01 -15.77 -0.94
N ARG A 126 -2.07 -16.34 -0.17
CA ARG A 126 -2.37 -17.33 0.88
C ARG A 126 -3.22 -16.76 2.02
N ASN A 127 -3.19 -15.44 2.19
CA ASN A 127 -3.90 -14.68 3.21
C ASN A 127 -4.99 -13.79 2.60
N GLU A 128 -5.46 -14.10 1.40
CA GLU A 128 -6.45 -13.29 0.66
C GLU A 128 -5.98 -11.84 0.38
N GLY A 129 -4.67 -11.58 0.44
CA GLY A 129 -4.09 -10.28 0.17
C GLY A 129 -3.50 -10.19 -1.25
N LEU A 130 -3.24 -8.99 -1.70
CA LEU A 130 -2.62 -8.69 -2.99
C LEU A 130 -1.49 -7.67 -2.81
N VAL A 131 -0.69 -7.50 -3.85
CA VAL A 131 0.22 -6.36 -3.99
C VAL A 131 -0.31 -5.47 -5.10
N LEU A 132 -0.77 -4.28 -4.75
CA LEU A 132 -1.32 -3.28 -5.68
C LEU A 132 -0.39 -2.08 -5.78
N VAL A 133 -0.09 -1.66 -7.00
CA VAL A 133 0.66 -0.44 -7.26
C VAL A 133 -0.25 0.59 -7.89
N TYR A 134 -0.31 1.76 -7.29
CA TYR A 134 -1.00 2.94 -7.78
C TYR A 134 0.03 3.93 -8.31
N ALA A 135 0.46 3.74 -9.56
CA ALA A 135 1.31 4.68 -10.27
C ALA A 135 0.47 5.80 -10.92
N PRO A 136 1.07 6.96 -11.22
CA PRO A 136 0.33 8.10 -11.80
C PRO A 136 -0.38 7.77 -13.11
N GLU A 137 0.26 6.97 -13.96
CA GLU A 137 -0.23 6.59 -15.30
C GLU A 137 -1.14 5.37 -15.31
N ALA A 138 -0.99 4.45 -14.35
CA ALA A 138 -1.74 3.20 -14.31
C ALA A 138 -1.71 2.54 -12.93
N MET A 139 -2.63 1.62 -12.72
CA MET A 139 -2.61 0.70 -11.58
C MET A 139 -2.10 -0.67 -12.03
N TYR A 140 -1.52 -1.42 -11.11
CA TYR A 140 -1.02 -2.77 -11.38
C TYR A 140 -1.35 -3.71 -10.23
N VAL A 141 -1.71 -4.96 -10.55
CA VAL A 141 -1.58 -6.09 -9.62
C VAL A 141 -0.22 -6.73 -9.89
N ILE A 142 0.60 -6.82 -8.87
CA ILE A 142 1.88 -7.53 -8.97
C ILE A 142 1.66 -8.99 -8.68
N THR A 143 2.04 -9.84 -9.62
CA THR A 143 2.06 -11.31 -9.46
C THR A 143 3.49 -11.82 -9.60
N PRO A 144 3.78 -13.05 -9.15
CA PRO A 144 5.12 -13.63 -9.33
C PRO A 144 5.56 -13.66 -10.81
N MET A 145 4.62 -13.90 -11.72
CA MET A 145 4.89 -14.07 -13.15
C MET A 145 4.99 -12.73 -13.89
N GLU A 146 4.06 -11.82 -13.66
CA GLU A 146 3.92 -10.58 -14.42
C GLU A 146 3.25 -9.46 -13.61
N ASP A 147 3.39 -8.22 -14.08
CA ASP A 147 2.67 -7.07 -13.56
C ASP A 147 1.43 -6.85 -14.42
N LEU A 148 0.25 -7.07 -13.85
CA LEU A 148 -1.02 -6.97 -14.55
C LEU A 148 -1.54 -5.53 -14.51
N PRO A 149 -1.57 -4.81 -15.63
CA PRO A 149 -2.10 -3.46 -15.66
C PRO A 149 -3.63 -3.47 -15.49
N LEU A 150 -4.13 -2.51 -14.74
CA LEU A 150 -5.54 -2.32 -14.46
C LEU A 150 -6.06 -1.02 -15.08
N LYS A 151 -7.29 -1.05 -15.55
CA LYS A 151 -8.03 0.17 -15.84
C LYS A 151 -8.31 0.94 -14.54
N ALA A 152 -8.33 2.27 -14.62
CA ALA A 152 -8.70 3.11 -13.46
C ALA A 152 -10.11 2.72 -12.98
N PRO A 153 -10.29 2.37 -11.69
CA PRO A 153 -11.59 1.98 -11.15
C PRO A 153 -12.51 3.19 -11.05
N LYS A 154 -13.79 2.95 -11.28
CA LYS A 154 -14.87 3.90 -10.99
C LYS A 154 -15.47 3.60 -9.62
N LYS A 155 -16.24 4.53 -9.09
CA LYS A 155 -16.97 4.31 -7.83
C LYS A 155 -17.91 3.10 -7.99
N GLY A 156 -17.78 2.13 -7.10
CA GLY A 156 -18.57 0.89 -7.12
C GLY A 156 -17.97 -0.25 -7.96
N ASP A 157 -16.82 -0.05 -8.57
CA ASP A 157 -16.09 -1.15 -9.19
C ASP A 157 -15.35 -1.98 -8.13
N VAL A 158 -15.11 -3.23 -8.47
CA VAL A 158 -14.33 -4.18 -7.67
C VAL A 158 -13.20 -4.77 -8.51
N LEU A 159 -12.17 -5.26 -7.84
CA LEU A 159 -11.09 -5.99 -8.47
C LEU A 159 -11.40 -7.49 -8.44
N GLU A 160 -11.51 -8.08 -9.60
CA GLU A 160 -11.57 -9.53 -9.80
C GLU A 160 -10.19 -10.06 -10.18
N THR A 161 -9.70 -11.06 -9.46
CA THR A 161 -8.42 -11.74 -9.76
C THR A 161 -8.62 -13.23 -9.83
N GLY A 162 -7.75 -13.93 -10.53
CA GLY A 162 -7.80 -15.39 -10.63
C GLY A 162 -6.78 -15.95 -11.59
N MET A 163 -6.98 -17.21 -11.97
CA MET A 163 -6.19 -17.91 -12.98
C MET A 163 -7.10 -18.27 -14.15
N GLU A 164 -6.67 -18.02 -15.37
CA GLU A 164 -7.36 -18.40 -16.60
C GLU A 164 -6.51 -19.35 -17.44
N ASP A 165 -7.17 -20.30 -18.11
CA ASP A 165 -6.50 -21.20 -19.04
C ASP A 165 -6.31 -20.51 -20.39
N THR A 166 -5.09 -20.56 -20.91
CA THR A 166 -4.72 -20.02 -22.22
C THR A 166 -4.09 -21.10 -23.08
N LEU A 167 -3.88 -20.82 -24.36
CA LEU A 167 -3.15 -21.73 -25.28
C LEU A 167 -1.71 -22.02 -24.81
N PHE A 168 -1.14 -21.16 -23.95
CA PHE A 168 0.22 -21.28 -23.42
C PHE A 168 0.27 -21.73 -21.95
N GLY A 169 -0.84 -22.25 -21.41
CA GLY A 169 -0.97 -22.68 -20.03
C GLY A 169 -1.77 -21.70 -19.16
N ARG A 170 -1.80 -21.96 -17.85
CA ARG A 170 -2.53 -21.12 -16.90
C ARG A 170 -1.79 -19.83 -16.61
N ARG A 171 -2.50 -18.72 -16.69
CA ARG A 171 -1.97 -17.38 -16.40
C ARG A 171 -2.82 -16.65 -15.35
N PRO A 172 -2.19 -15.81 -14.50
CA PRO A 172 -2.95 -14.93 -13.63
C PRO A 172 -3.69 -13.87 -14.46
N TYR A 173 -4.87 -13.47 -14.00
CA TYR A 173 -5.56 -12.31 -14.51
C TYR A 173 -6.01 -11.38 -13.39
N ALA A 174 -6.16 -10.10 -13.71
CA ALA A 174 -6.76 -9.09 -12.85
C ALA A 174 -7.60 -8.14 -13.71
N ARG A 175 -8.83 -7.85 -13.29
CA ARG A 175 -9.75 -6.96 -14.01
C ARG A 175 -10.54 -6.12 -13.04
N VAL A 176 -10.77 -4.88 -13.43
CA VAL A 176 -11.71 -3.98 -12.74
C VAL A 176 -13.07 -4.15 -13.39
N VAL A 177 -14.06 -4.56 -12.61
CA VAL A 177 -15.42 -4.82 -13.08
C VAL A 177 -16.44 -4.14 -12.17
N PRO A 178 -17.61 -3.73 -12.69
CA PRO A 178 -18.71 -3.29 -11.84
C PRO A 178 -19.11 -4.41 -10.85
N ALA A 179 -19.37 -4.07 -9.59
CA ALA A 179 -19.67 -5.06 -8.55
C ALA A 179 -20.83 -6.02 -8.93
N ARG A 180 -21.83 -5.54 -9.71
CA ARG A 180 -22.94 -6.36 -10.22
C ARG A 180 -22.50 -7.45 -11.25
N GLU A 181 -21.34 -7.25 -11.90
CA GLU A 181 -20.79 -8.13 -12.94
C GLU A 181 -19.68 -9.04 -12.39
N ALA A 182 -19.22 -8.77 -11.17
CA ALA A 182 -18.20 -9.59 -10.52
C ALA A 182 -18.70 -11.02 -10.37
N LYS A 183 -17.88 -11.97 -10.82
CA LYS A 183 -18.16 -13.39 -10.55
C LYS A 183 -18.03 -13.58 -9.05
N ARG A 184 -19.07 -14.15 -8.43
CA ARG A 184 -19.04 -14.59 -7.01
C ARG A 184 -18.13 -15.81 -6.91
N SER A 185 -16.83 -15.59 -7.02
CA SER A 185 -15.83 -16.58 -6.68
C SER A 185 -15.38 -16.32 -5.25
N ARG A 186 -14.94 -17.38 -4.54
CA ARG A 186 -14.37 -17.25 -3.18
C ARG A 186 -13.02 -16.51 -3.21
N ASP A 187 -12.51 -16.19 -4.39
CA ASP A 187 -11.24 -15.55 -4.63
C ASP A 187 -11.46 -14.04 -4.74
N THR A 188 -11.21 -13.38 -3.66
CA THR A 188 -10.88 -11.96 -3.45
C THR A 188 -11.69 -10.93 -4.25
N GLU A 189 -12.88 -10.56 -3.77
CA GLU A 189 -13.46 -9.25 -4.08
C GLU A 189 -12.69 -8.17 -3.30
N PHE A 190 -11.76 -7.49 -3.95
CA PHE A 190 -11.14 -6.30 -3.40
C PHE A 190 -12.00 -5.08 -3.78
N HIS A 191 -12.55 -4.42 -2.77
CA HIS A 191 -13.29 -3.17 -2.96
C HIS A 191 -12.31 -2.00 -2.95
N PHE A 192 -12.31 -1.22 -4.03
CA PHE A 192 -11.55 0.02 -4.07
C PHE A 192 -12.15 1.03 -3.11
N HIS A 193 -11.54 1.21 -1.97
CA HIS A 193 -11.88 2.31 -1.09
C HIS A 193 -11.33 3.62 -1.66
N LYS A 194 -12.09 4.71 -1.47
CA LYS A 194 -11.60 6.05 -1.79
C LYS A 194 -10.23 6.20 -1.13
N ARG A 195 -9.20 6.59 -1.90
CA ARG A 195 -7.86 6.81 -1.33
C ARG A 195 -8.02 7.73 -0.14
N VAL A 196 -7.69 7.22 1.05
CA VAL A 196 -7.82 7.97 2.28
C VAL A 196 -6.98 9.22 2.15
N GLY A 197 -7.63 10.35 2.06
CA GLY A 197 -7.13 11.65 2.40
C GLY A 197 -7.68 12.02 3.74
#